data_7f3b779303cff66c28f2154f2670b8a0
#
_entry.id   7f3b779303cff66c28f2154f2670b8a0
#
_cell.length_a   1.000
_cell.length_b   1.000
_cell.length_c   1.000
_cell.angle_alpha   90.00
_cell.angle_beta   90.00
_cell.angle_gamma   90.00
#
_symmetry.space_group_name_H-M   'P 1'
#
loop_
_entity.id
_entity.type
_entity.pdbx_description
1 polymer ?
#
loop_
_entity_poly.entity_id
_entity_poly.type
_entity_poly.pdbx_seq_one_letter_code
_entity_poly.pdbx_strand_id
1 'polypeptide(L)'
;MRPNDEALRGETLLTINHSSNCILRAPCRQTDTDACNRACPSYIALHGYDGAGGRIASANVPNDYRLVTLETSPVRAEQPQAYAIIDAYAATFTRQFDEEGAGRIKSLYLYSASPGTGKTTTAVALLNAYLIAHYIGSLKRGLQPLERPAYFLDVNAWQTDFNAF
;
A
#
# COMPACT_ATOMS: atom_id res chain seq x y z
N MET A 1 26.72 16.07 24.77
CA MET A 1 25.34 15.85 24.34
C MET A 1 24.47 16.03 25.58
N ARG A 2 23.57 16.98 25.58
CA ARG A 2 22.76 17.29 26.78
C ARG A 2 21.51 16.42 26.78
N PRO A 3 21.05 15.87 27.92
CA PRO A 3 19.86 15.01 28.02
C PRO A 3 18.57 15.63 27.46
N ASN A 4 18.50 16.95 27.40
CA ASN A 4 17.34 17.70 26.89
C ASN A 4 17.17 17.64 25.34
N ASP A 5 18.21 17.34 24.58
CA ASP A 5 18.13 17.33 23.12
C ASP A 5 17.43 16.06 22.57
N GLU A 6 17.48 14.96 23.34
CA GLU A 6 16.82 13.70 22.97
C GLU A 6 15.32 13.72 23.29
N ALA A 7 14.93 14.33 24.42
CA ALA A 7 13.53 14.48 24.80
C ALA A 7 12.78 15.40 23.82
N LEU A 8 13.39 16.53 23.40
CA LEU A 8 12.82 17.44 22.43
C LEU A 8 12.67 16.81 21.03
N ARG A 9 13.57 15.91 20.63
CA ARG A 9 13.45 15.16 19.36
C ARG A 9 12.31 14.14 19.40
N GLY A 10 12.10 13.49 20.55
CA GLY A 10 11.00 12.54 20.76
C GLY A 10 9.64 13.21 20.69
N GLU A 11 9.44 14.33 21.38
CA GLU A 11 8.18 15.08 21.36
C GLU A 11 7.86 15.66 19.99
N THR A 12 8.85 16.18 19.26
CA THR A 12 8.66 16.73 17.89
C THR A 12 8.24 15.63 16.91
N LEU A 13 8.75 14.41 17.05
CA LEU A 13 8.40 13.29 16.18
C LEU A 13 6.98 12.77 16.37
N LEU A 14 6.43 12.88 17.59
CA LEU A 14 5.06 12.47 17.91
C LEU A 14 4.00 13.49 17.45
N THR A 15 4.39 14.75 17.28
CA THR A 15 3.46 15.83 16.89
C THR A 15 3.36 16.06 15.39
N ILE A 16 4.27 15.49 14.56
CA ILE A 16 4.21 15.64 13.10
C ILE A 16 3.11 14.74 12.54
N ASN A 17 2.14 15.37 11.88
CA ASN A 17 1.11 14.65 11.11
C ASN A 17 1.74 13.85 9.96
N HIS A 18 1.42 12.57 9.90
CA HIS A 18 1.97 11.62 8.93
C HIS A 18 1.00 11.20 7.83
N SER A 19 -0.17 11.82 7.77
CA SER A 19 -1.22 11.43 6.82
C SER A 19 -0.73 11.40 5.36
N SER A 20 0.11 12.34 4.96
CA SER A 20 0.69 12.41 3.60
C SER A 20 1.60 11.23 3.27
N ASN A 21 2.17 10.56 4.29
CA ASN A 21 3.10 9.45 4.16
C ASN A 21 2.45 8.09 4.48
N CYS A 22 1.12 8.01 4.47
CA CYS A 22 0.38 6.81 4.84
C CYS A 22 -0.61 6.41 3.74
N ILE A 23 -0.53 5.15 3.27
CA ILE A 23 -1.48 4.63 2.27
C ILE A 23 -2.90 4.49 2.83
N LEU A 24 -3.08 4.52 4.15
CA LEU A 24 -4.41 4.51 4.79
C LEU A 24 -5.05 5.90 4.83
N ARG A 25 -4.45 6.94 4.27
CA ARG A 25 -4.95 8.31 4.37
C ARG A 25 -6.45 8.42 4.04
N ALA A 26 -6.87 7.84 2.93
CA ALA A 26 -8.27 7.93 2.48
C ALA A 26 -9.27 7.21 3.41
N PRO A 27 -9.05 5.95 3.84
CA PRO A 27 -9.99 5.24 4.71
C PRO A 27 -9.81 5.54 6.21
N CYS A 28 -8.78 6.29 6.63
CA CYS A 28 -8.45 6.52 8.04
C CYS A 28 -9.26 7.67 8.63
N ARG A 29 -9.99 7.42 9.72
CA ARG A 29 -10.76 8.45 10.43
C ARG A 29 -9.90 9.41 11.26
N GLN A 30 -8.62 9.08 11.50
CA GLN A 30 -7.68 9.90 12.25
C GLN A 30 -6.78 10.75 11.34
N THR A 31 -7.01 10.69 10.03
CA THR A 31 -6.29 11.52 9.06
C THR A 31 -6.40 13.00 9.44
N ASP A 32 -5.27 13.70 9.37
CA ASP A 32 -5.12 15.12 9.66
C ASP A 32 -5.50 15.54 11.10
N THR A 33 -5.54 14.59 12.05
CA THR A 33 -5.66 14.86 13.50
C THR A 33 -4.31 14.66 14.21
N ASP A 34 -4.21 15.11 15.46
CA ASP A 34 -3.01 14.94 16.30
C ASP A 34 -2.69 13.44 16.60
N ALA A 35 -3.68 12.57 16.45
CA ALA A 35 -3.50 11.12 16.58
C ALA A 35 -2.79 10.50 15.37
N CYS A 36 -2.70 11.23 14.22
CA CYS A 36 -2.01 10.80 13.03
C CYS A 36 -0.51 11.12 13.14
N ASN A 37 0.25 10.24 13.75
CA ASN A 37 1.69 10.38 13.98
C ASN A 37 2.45 9.06 13.76
N ARG A 38 3.77 9.08 13.88
CA ARG A 38 4.65 7.91 13.67
C ARG A 38 4.41 6.75 14.62
N ALA A 39 3.85 6.99 15.80
CA ALA A 39 3.53 5.95 16.77
C ALA A 39 2.20 5.23 16.46
N CYS A 40 1.48 5.64 15.40
CA CYS A 40 0.25 4.99 14.98
C CYS A 40 0.50 3.50 14.66
N PRO A 41 -0.16 2.55 15.35
CA PRO A 41 0.07 1.12 15.14
C PRO A 41 -0.20 0.67 13.69
N SER A 42 -1.20 1.27 13.06
CA SER A 42 -1.53 0.96 11.66
C SER A 42 -0.48 1.47 10.69
N TYR A 43 0.10 2.65 10.96
CA TYR A 43 1.23 3.16 10.19
C TYR A 43 2.44 2.23 10.31
N ILE A 44 2.83 1.86 11.52
CA ILE A 44 3.96 0.96 11.77
C ILE A 44 3.73 -0.39 11.10
N ALA A 45 2.53 -0.94 11.18
CA ALA A 45 2.19 -2.23 10.58
C ALA A 45 2.31 -2.24 9.06
N LEU A 46 2.04 -1.13 8.38
CA LEU A 46 2.09 -1.03 6.92
C LEU A 46 3.41 -0.50 6.40
N HIS A 47 4.00 0.49 7.06
CA HIS A 47 5.17 1.23 6.60
C HIS A 47 6.46 0.92 7.39
N GLY A 48 6.35 0.24 8.55
CA GLY A 48 7.45 0.12 9.49
C GLY A 48 7.66 1.39 10.30
N TYR A 49 8.52 1.31 11.30
CA TYR A 49 8.81 2.42 12.21
C TYR A 49 9.51 3.61 11.52
N ASP A 50 10.35 3.29 10.54
CA ASP A 50 11.13 4.26 9.75
C ASP A 50 10.43 4.70 8.44
N GLY A 51 9.27 4.12 8.12
CA GLY A 51 8.56 4.34 6.86
C GLY A 51 9.07 3.50 5.70
N ALA A 52 10.13 2.72 5.89
CA ALA A 52 10.75 1.91 4.84
C ALA A 52 10.46 0.40 4.97
N GLY A 53 9.80 -0.01 6.05
CA GLY A 53 9.48 -1.40 6.39
C GLY A 53 8.02 -1.79 6.19
N GLY A 54 7.53 -2.60 7.13
CA GLY A 54 6.15 -3.06 7.22
C GLY A 54 5.70 -3.96 6.07
N ARG A 55 4.38 -4.09 5.92
CA ARG A 55 3.76 -4.97 4.91
C ARG A 55 4.03 -4.53 3.48
N ILE A 56 4.20 -3.22 3.25
CA ILE A 56 4.54 -2.67 1.93
C ILE A 56 5.92 -3.16 1.50
N ALA A 57 6.91 -3.11 2.38
CA ALA A 57 8.23 -3.64 2.10
C ALA A 57 8.21 -5.18 1.97
N SER A 58 7.48 -5.89 2.85
CA SER A 58 7.31 -7.35 2.78
C SER A 58 6.66 -7.79 1.46
N ALA A 59 5.78 -6.96 0.90
CA ALA A 59 5.18 -7.18 -0.42
C ALA A 59 6.11 -6.82 -1.59
N ASN A 60 7.35 -6.43 -1.33
CA ASN A 60 8.36 -6.02 -2.34
C ASN A 60 7.91 -4.84 -3.20
N VAL A 61 7.09 -3.93 -2.65
CA VAL A 61 6.69 -2.72 -3.38
C VAL A 61 7.91 -1.82 -3.59
N PRO A 62 8.23 -1.42 -4.84
CA PRO A 62 9.37 -0.54 -5.10
C PRO A 62 9.23 0.80 -4.39
N ASN A 63 10.35 1.37 -3.93
CA ASN A 63 10.37 2.57 -3.08
C ASN A 63 9.58 3.74 -3.65
N ASP A 64 9.72 3.99 -4.95
CA ASP A 64 9.09 5.12 -5.65
C ASP A 64 7.56 5.01 -5.71
N TYR A 65 7.01 3.82 -5.46
CA TYR A 65 5.57 3.55 -5.56
C TYR A 65 4.91 3.25 -4.22
N ARG A 66 5.65 3.29 -3.11
CA ARG A 66 5.13 2.89 -1.77
C ARG A 66 3.90 3.66 -1.32
N LEU A 67 3.76 4.91 -1.76
CA LEU A 67 2.64 5.79 -1.40
C LEU A 67 1.61 5.95 -2.52
N VAL A 68 1.79 5.28 -3.64
CA VAL A 68 0.85 5.37 -4.77
C VAL A 68 -0.38 4.55 -4.46
N THR A 69 -1.53 5.21 -4.35
CA THR A 69 -2.86 4.59 -4.21
C THR A 69 -3.67 4.78 -5.48
N LEU A 70 -4.84 4.15 -5.57
CA LEU A 70 -5.74 4.36 -6.71
C LEU A 70 -6.19 5.83 -6.81
N GLU A 71 -6.41 6.48 -5.67
CA GLU A 71 -6.82 7.89 -5.63
C GLU A 71 -5.68 8.85 -6.00
N THR A 72 -4.45 8.53 -5.59
CA THR A 72 -3.28 9.42 -5.78
C THR A 72 -2.45 9.07 -7.01
N SER A 73 -2.87 8.08 -7.78
CA SER A 73 -2.13 7.66 -8.98
C SER A 73 -2.02 8.79 -10.00
N PRO A 74 -0.80 9.14 -10.42
CA PRO A 74 -0.57 10.27 -11.34
C PRO A 74 -1.18 10.05 -12.72
N VAL A 75 -1.42 8.79 -13.11
CA VAL A 75 -1.99 8.46 -14.44
C VAL A 75 -3.52 8.36 -14.42
N ARG A 76 -4.16 8.50 -13.26
CA ARG A 76 -5.62 8.38 -13.13
C ARG A 76 -6.39 9.39 -13.98
N ALA A 77 -5.93 10.64 -13.95
CA ALA A 77 -6.58 11.73 -14.69
C ALA A 77 -6.44 11.57 -16.22
N GLU A 78 -5.37 10.95 -16.68
CA GLU A 78 -5.11 10.71 -18.09
C GLU A 78 -5.87 9.49 -18.64
N GLN A 79 -6.29 8.57 -17.76
CA GLN A 79 -6.92 7.30 -18.13
C GLN A 79 -8.22 7.02 -17.36
N PRO A 80 -9.21 7.93 -17.37
CA PRO A 80 -10.39 7.82 -16.52
C PRO A 80 -11.23 6.56 -16.81
N GLN A 81 -11.32 6.14 -18.06
CA GLN A 81 -12.06 4.93 -18.45
C GLN A 81 -11.39 3.65 -17.91
N ALA A 82 -10.08 3.56 -18.00
CA ALA A 82 -9.33 2.42 -17.44
C ALA A 82 -9.49 2.40 -15.91
N TYR A 83 -9.41 3.56 -15.25
CA TYR A 83 -9.55 3.63 -13.79
C TYR A 83 -10.97 3.32 -13.31
N ALA A 84 -12.01 3.57 -14.08
CA ALA A 84 -13.35 3.11 -13.74
C ALA A 84 -13.42 1.57 -13.65
N ILE A 85 -12.76 0.85 -14.56
CA ILE A 85 -12.67 -0.62 -14.52
C ILE A 85 -11.79 -1.07 -13.35
N ILE A 86 -10.69 -0.39 -13.11
CA ILE A 86 -9.73 -0.69 -12.02
C ILE A 86 -10.39 -0.51 -10.66
N ASP A 87 -11.17 0.56 -10.46
CA ASP A 87 -11.91 0.80 -9.21
C ASP A 87 -12.97 -0.30 -8.97
N ALA A 88 -13.70 -0.71 -10.02
CA ALA A 88 -14.65 -1.80 -9.93
C ALA A 88 -13.96 -3.14 -9.61
N TYR A 89 -12.77 -3.37 -10.15
CA TYR A 89 -11.96 -4.54 -9.82
C TYR A 89 -11.46 -4.49 -8.38
N ALA A 90 -10.91 -3.37 -7.93
CA ALA A 90 -10.43 -3.20 -6.55
C ALA A 90 -11.55 -3.39 -5.51
N ALA A 91 -12.79 -3.01 -5.83
CA ALA A 91 -13.94 -3.26 -4.97
C ALA A 91 -14.19 -4.75 -4.70
N THR A 92 -13.69 -5.64 -5.57
CA THR A 92 -13.79 -7.10 -5.38
C THR A 92 -12.81 -7.64 -4.33
N PHE A 93 -11.84 -6.86 -3.85
CA PHE A 93 -10.82 -7.33 -2.92
C PHE A 93 -11.37 -7.76 -1.56
N THR A 94 -12.56 -7.29 -1.17
CA THR A 94 -13.27 -7.77 0.02
C THR A 94 -13.63 -9.25 -0.04
N ARG A 95 -13.76 -9.82 -1.26
CA ARG A 95 -14.09 -11.23 -1.48
C ARG A 95 -13.03 -12.21 -0.98
N GLN A 96 -11.82 -11.74 -0.67
CA GLN A 96 -10.78 -12.56 -0.04
C GLN A 96 -11.20 -13.14 1.32
N PHE A 97 -12.25 -12.59 1.93
CA PHE A 97 -12.78 -12.99 3.23
C PHE A 97 -14.09 -13.81 3.13
N ASP A 98 -14.57 -14.07 1.93
CA ASP A 98 -15.81 -14.85 1.73
C ASP A 98 -15.55 -16.33 1.98
N GLU A 99 -16.37 -16.96 2.83
CA GLU A 99 -16.19 -18.34 3.29
C GLU A 99 -16.42 -19.40 2.19
N GLU A 100 -17.23 -19.11 1.21
CA GLU A 100 -17.70 -20.10 0.22
C GLU A 100 -16.75 -20.34 -0.96
N GLY A 101 -15.53 -19.81 -0.95
CA GLY A 101 -14.55 -20.05 -2.04
C GLY A 101 -15.01 -19.56 -3.44
N ALA A 102 -16.27 -19.19 -3.58
CA ALA A 102 -16.86 -18.63 -4.80
C ALA A 102 -16.40 -17.18 -5.05
N GLY A 103 -15.90 -16.54 -4.01
CA GLY A 103 -15.45 -15.14 -4.02
C GLY A 103 -14.05 -14.91 -4.56
N ARG A 104 -13.47 -15.85 -5.32
CA ARG A 104 -12.13 -15.66 -5.86
C ARG A 104 -12.00 -14.35 -6.63
N ILE A 105 -11.02 -13.55 -6.24
CA ILE A 105 -10.60 -12.38 -7.00
C ILE A 105 -10.06 -12.89 -8.34
N LYS A 106 -10.62 -12.40 -9.44
CA LYS A 106 -10.18 -12.77 -10.79
C LYS A 106 -8.84 -12.14 -11.11
N SER A 107 -8.10 -12.71 -12.05
CA SER A 107 -6.89 -12.08 -12.58
C SER A 107 -7.25 -10.85 -13.41
N LEU A 108 -6.38 -9.81 -13.34
CA LEU A 108 -6.45 -8.63 -14.17
C LEU A 108 -5.19 -8.57 -15.04
N TYR A 109 -5.36 -8.30 -16.33
CA TYR A 109 -4.27 -8.08 -17.26
C TYR A 109 -4.25 -6.63 -17.74
N LEU A 110 -3.13 -5.94 -17.50
CA LEU A 110 -2.90 -4.55 -17.91
C LEU A 110 -2.00 -4.54 -19.14
N TYR A 111 -2.54 -4.13 -20.27
CA TYR A 111 -1.82 -4.08 -21.55
C TYR A 111 -1.82 -2.68 -22.16
N SER A 112 -0.71 -2.30 -22.75
CA SER A 112 -0.58 -1.15 -23.63
C SER A 112 0.57 -1.39 -24.59
N ALA A 113 0.38 -1.07 -25.86
CA ALA A 113 1.42 -1.17 -26.89
C ALA A 113 2.55 -0.15 -26.68
N SER A 114 2.23 0.99 -26.04
CA SER A 114 3.22 2.05 -25.78
C SER A 114 3.87 1.90 -24.43
N PRO A 115 5.17 2.19 -24.28
CA PRO A 115 5.82 2.36 -22.97
C PRO A 115 5.33 3.65 -22.28
N GLY A 116 5.59 3.78 -20.98
CA GLY A 116 5.30 5.00 -20.23
C GLY A 116 3.82 5.27 -19.92
N THR A 117 2.89 4.36 -20.26
CA THR A 117 1.45 4.55 -20.04
C THR A 117 0.97 4.25 -18.62
N GLY A 118 1.88 4.10 -17.66
CA GLY A 118 1.55 3.91 -16.26
C GLY A 118 1.12 2.50 -15.84
N LYS A 119 1.42 1.45 -16.64
CA LYS A 119 1.08 0.06 -16.30
C LYS A 119 1.62 -0.37 -14.94
N THR A 120 2.90 -0.13 -14.68
CA THR A 120 3.54 -0.45 -13.40
C THR A 120 2.93 0.36 -12.26
N THR A 121 2.74 1.67 -12.47
CA THR A 121 2.11 2.57 -11.49
C THR A 121 0.72 2.07 -11.10
N THR A 122 -0.09 1.67 -12.08
CA THR A 122 -1.44 1.14 -11.86
C THR A 122 -1.41 -0.22 -11.17
N ALA A 123 -0.50 -1.12 -11.56
CA ALA A 123 -0.35 -2.43 -10.93
C ALA A 123 0.04 -2.28 -9.45
N VAL A 124 0.96 -1.38 -9.12
CA VAL A 124 1.35 -1.12 -7.73
C VAL A 124 0.24 -0.40 -6.95
N ALA A 125 -0.49 0.54 -7.57
CA ALA A 125 -1.66 1.14 -6.93
C ALA A 125 -2.72 0.10 -6.55
N LEU A 126 -2.96 -0.88 -7.43
CA LEU A 126 -3.84 -2.04 -7.16
C LEU A 126 -3.29 -2.92 -6.04
N LEU A 127 -1.99 -3.20 -6.03
CA LEU A 127 -1.34 -3.97 -4.96
C LEU A 127 -1.51 -3.26 -3.61
N ASN A 128 -1.26 -1.95 -3.54
CA ASN A 128 -1.46 -1.16 -2.34
C ASN A 128 -2.94 -1.15 -1.91
N ALA A 129 -3.88 -1.04 -2.85
CA ALA A 129 -5.32 -1.17 -2.55
C ALA A 129 -5.66 -2.56 -1.96
N TYR A 130 -5.05 -3.63 -2.47
CA TYR A 130 -5.21 -4.96 -1.91
C TYR A 130 -4.64 -5.07 -0.49
N LEU A 131 -3.44 -4.54 -0.24
CA LEU A 131 -2.82 -4.50 1.10
C LEU A 131 -3.71 -3.75 2.11
N ILE A 132 -4.27 -2.61 1.70
CA ILE A 132 -5.22 -1.83 2.51
C ILE A 132 -6.48 -2.65 2.82
N ALA A 133 -7.10 -3.25 1.78
CA ALA A 133 -8.30 -4.05 1.93
C ALA A 133 -8.07 -5.26 2.84
N HIS A 134 -6.93 -5.95 2.69
CA HIS A 134 -6.53 -7.07 3.54
C HIS A 134 -6.35 -6.63 5.00
N TYR A 135 -5.57 -5.58 5.22
CA TYR A 135 -5.26 -5.08 6.57
C TYR A 135 -6.53 -4.67 7.31
N ILE A 136 -7.32 -3.77 6.71
CA ILE A 136 -8.56 -3.27 7.33
C ILE A 136 -9.59 -4.41 7.48
N GLY A 137 -9.73 -5.24 6.45
CA GLY A 137 -10.69 -6.34 6.45
C GLY A 137 -10.41 -7.39 7.50
N SER A 138 -9.13 -7.72 7.74
CA SER A 138 -8.70 -8.61 8.81
C SER A 138 -9.03 -8.03 10.18
N LEU A 139 -8.64 -6.78 10.43
CA LEU A 139 -8.90 -6.12 11.73
C LEU A 139 -10.41 -6.03 12.03
N LYS A 140 -11.24 -5.71 11.04
CA LYS A 140 -12.71 -5.66 11.22
C LYS A 140 -13.31 -7.01 11.61
N ARG A 141 -12.62 -8.11 11.31
CA ARG A 141 -13.04 -9.49 11.62
C ARG A 141 -12.35 -10.06 12.88
N GLY A 142 -11.55 -9.26 13.57
CA GLY A 142 -10.76 -9.72 14.72
C GLY A 142 -9.64 -10.70 14.33
N LEU A 143 -9.26 -10.72 13.05
CA LEU A 143 -8.18 -11.56 12.53
C LEU A 143 -6.86 -10.82 12.56
N GLN A 144 -5.77 -11.57 12.75
CA GLN A 144 -4.43 -11.05 12.58
C GLN A 144 -4.14 -10.86 11.07
N PRO A 145 -3.87 -9.62 10.61
CA PRO A 145 -3.51 -9.39 9.22
C PRO A 145 -2.21 -10.11 8.86
N LEU A 146 -2.18 -10.82 7.73
CA LEU A 146 -0.97 -11.47 7.24
C LEU A 146 0.15 -10.44 7.03
N GLU A 147 1.38 -10.87 7.26
CA GLU A 147 2.54 -10.01 7.06
C GLU A 147 2.83 -9.77 5.58
N ARG A 148 2.61 -10.79 4.75
CA ARG A 148 2.79 -10.75 3.29
C ARG A 148 1.56 -11.34 2.58
N PRO A 149 0.44 -10.60 2.49
CA PRO A 149 -0.76 -11.10 1.81
C PRO A 149 -0.68 -11.05 0.29
N ALA A 150 0.28 -10.30 -0.27
CA ALA A 150 0.54 -10.14 -1.70
C ALA A 150 2.02 -9.87 -1.95
N TYR A 151 2.46 -9.97 -3.21
CA TYR A 151 3.85 -9.77 -3.58
C TYR A 151 3.98 -9.13 -4.97
N PHE A 152 4.86 -8.14 -5.09
CA PHE A 152 5.26 -7.55 -6.37
C PHE A 152 6.46 -8.32 -6.92
N LEU A 153 6.30 -8.96 -8.07
CA LEU A 153 7.37 -9.64 -8.78
C LEU A 153 7.77 -8.82 -10.01
N ASP A 154 9.00 -8.30 -10.01
CA ASP A 154 9.63 -7.79 -11.22
C ASP A 154 10.26 -8.97 -11.98
N VAL A 155 9.61 -9.35 -13.08
CA VAL A 155 10.04 -10.51 -13.88
C VAL A 155 11.41 -10.27 -14.55
N ASN A 156 11.72 -9.02 -14.93
CA ASN A 156 13.01 -8.71 -15.54
C ASN A 156 14.15 -8.82 -14.52
N ALA A 157 13.96 -8.29 -13.33
CA ALA A 157 14.94 -8.45 -12.24
C ALA A 157 15.11 -9.93 -11.87
N TRP A 158 13.99 -10.66 -11.70
CA TRP A 158 14.01 -12.09 -11.40
C TRP A 158 14.73 -12.92 -12.48
N GLN A 159 14.49 -12.64 -13.76
CA GLN A 159 15.15 -13.33 -14.88
C GLN A 159 16.65 -13.04 -14.91
N THR A 160 17.07 -11.81 -14.58
CA THR A 160 18.49 -11.44 -14.51
C THR A 160 19.17 -12.20 -13.39
N ASP A 161 18.58 -12.26 -12.21
CA ASP A 161 19.11 -13.00 -11.07
C ASP A 161 19.18 -14.50 -11.37
N PHE A 162 18.15 -15.07 -12.03
CA PHE A 162 18.12 -16.47 -12.40
C PHE A 162 19.22 -16.86 -13.40
N ASN A 163 19.55 -15.99 -14.34
CA ASN A 163 20.59 -16.24 -15.35
C ASN A 163 22.01 -15.99 -14.82
N ALA A 164 22.17 -15.41 -13.61
CA ALA A 164 23.46 -15.17 -12.98
C ALA A 164 24.02 -16.41 -12.23
N PHE A 165 23.21 -17.48 -12.11
CA PHE A 165 23.61 -18.78 -11.55
C PHE A 165 23.85 -19.81 -12.64
#